data_a9cc5e24c489d13e8369304a33685a28
#
_entry.id   a9cc5e24c489d13e8369304a33685a28
#
_cell.length_a   1.000
_cell.length_b   1.000
_cell.length_c   1.000
_cell.angle_alpha   90.00
_cell.angle_beta   90.00
_cell.angle_gamma   90.00
#
_symmetry.space_group_name_H-M   'P 1'
#
loop_
_entity.id
_entity.type
_entity.pdbx_description
1 polymer ?
#
loop_
_entity_poly.entity_id
_entity_poly.type
_entity_poly.pdbx_seq_one_letter_code
_entity_poly.pdbx_strand_id
1 'polypeptide(L)'
;MDTVQRVLFVDPSTGFYRLKRYPVGPHFGPVDLGLHLSDRHRSLNFGTGLFAGSILPGSNRLIFTGFSPCWRGFYISSMGGAGLVFDNLGINLVSLVGKASAPSVLYLNRTHGEEIEVEVHPLDLEAAWARGEGGVYGLMETVLARFRHRYESDPRILAVGPAARSTDFGAIGSAPIVKGQITAADTWAGRGGFGSKLLQEHGLAAIIYGGTFLDEDFRDRTVADGWFEEKYRKKLAAKDFEATTKYRFDPAFETGGTFGVNFATLKGRMLAFNGRSLGWSEAERLERHQHWVVDHYLRQFNEETIQTKSQSTCGEPCAALCKKTRDVFKKDYEPYQTLGPLCGIFDQRAAERLNRAGDAAGFDAISLGGVLAWLMECLVDSSLDPEDLGITRTPRWDPAAFRVVEDSAHNAELGLELIEAILHRRGGLDLSEGPRKWGRRLHRERGHRLLDTFLHTAHGRRGWMVPNQYWTPGVLAPMPIMGKYYMFYGPDFVPPRQLGRLNADRFVQELLMDNLGICRFHRGWAEEMLPEIVGSVYGLKDEYLKAIAVTASRINSRNASVFWESERDLDFVASYLARRRDVEKDPDPE
;
A
#
# COMPACT_ATOMS: atom_id res chain seq x y z
N MET A 1 10.14 11.60 -27.89
CA MET A 1 9.23 10.94 -26.91
C MET A 1 7.79 11.16 -27.34
N ASP A 2 6.94 10.17 -27.07
CA ASP A 2 5.53 10.22 -27.43
C ASP A 2 4.80 11.38 -26.75
N THR A 3 4.11 12.18 -27.54
CA THR A 3 3.24 13.28 -27.06
C THR A 3 1.79 12.82 -26.82
N VAL A 4 1.58 11.51 -26.81
CA VAL A 4 0.26 10.88 -26.72
C VAL A 4 0.29 9.73 -25.72
N GLN A 5 -0.66 9.72 -24.80
CA GLN A 5 -0.91 8.57 -23.92
C GLN A 5 -1.92 7.62 -24.57
N ARG A 6 -1.59 6.34 -24.61
CA ARG A 6 -2.44 5.26 -25.15
C ARG A 6 -3.21 4.59 -24.03
N VAL A 7 -4.53 4.66 -24.07
CA VAL A 7 -5.42 4.07 -23.07
C VAL A 7 -6.19 2.90 -23.70
N LEU A 8 -6.00 1.72 -23.15
CA LEU A 8 -6.73 0.52 -23.51
C LEU A 8 -7.99 0.41 -22.65
N PHE A 9 -9.16 0.63 -23.23
CA PHE A 9 -10.44 0.32 -22.61
C PHE A 9 -10.74 -1.16 -22.81
N VAL A 10 -11.13 -1.84 -21.73
CA VAL A 10 -11.51 -3.27 -21.79
C VAL A 10 -12.84 -3.44 -21.08
N ASP A 11 -13.78 -4.10 -21.76
CA ASP A 11 -15.03 -4.58 -21.19
C ASP A 11 -14.96 -6.09 -20.96
N PRO A 12 -14.71 -6.56 -19.73
CA PRO A 12 -14.61 -7.99 -19.46
C PRO A 12 -15.92 -8.76 -19.67
N SER A 13 -17.07 -8.09 -19.76
CA SER A 13 -18.37 -8.76 -19.98
C SER A 13 -18.52 -9.31 -21.38
N THR A 14 -17.90 -8.65 -22.36
CA THR A 14 -18.00 -8.98 -23.78
C THR A 14 -16.66 -9.39 -24.39
N GLY A 15 -15.55 -9.13 -23.71
CA GLY A 15 -14.20 -9.20 -24.27
C GLY A 15 -13.87 -8.08 -25.25
N PHE A 16 -14.78 -7.11 -25.41
CA PHE A 16 -14.53 -5.96 -26.29
C PHE A 16 -13.46 -5.05 -25.70
N TYR A 17 -12.57 -4.59 -26.57
CA TYR A 17 -11.56 -3.60 -26.21
C TYR A 17 -11.41 -2.52 -27.26
N ARG A 18 -10.88 -1.37 -26.83
CA ARG A 18 -10.61 -0.23 -27.69
C ARG A 18 -9.42 0.57 -27.22
N LEU A 19 -8.49 0.86 -28.10
CA LEU A 19 -7.38 1.76 -27.85
C LEU A 19 -7.78 3.20 -28.18
N LYS A 20 -7.62 4.10 -27.20
CA LYS A 20 -7.80 5.56 -27.40
C LYS A 20 -6.50 6.29 -27.14
N ARG A 21 -6.31 7.42 -27.80
CA ARG A 21 -5.17 8.30 -27.67
C ARG A 21 -5.58 9.58 -26.97
N TYR A 22 -4.81 10.00 -25.99
CA TYR A 22 -4.98 11.24 -25.25
C TYR A 22 -3.69 12.06 -25.36
N PRO A 23 -3.75 13.35 -25.76
CA PRO A 23 -2.55 14.18 -25.85
C PRO A 23 -1.94 14.40 -24.46
N VAL A 24 -0.62 14.44 -24.39
CA VAL A 24 0.11 14.97 -23.23
C VAL A 24 -0.09 16.48 -23.19
N GLY A 25 -0.27 17.04 -21.99
CA GLY A 25 -0.56 18.46 -21.76
C GLY A 25 -1.87 18.61 -20.97
N PRO A 26 -3.05 18.18 -21.48
CA PRO A 26 -4.25 18.09 -20.68
C PRO A 26 -4.18 17.04 -19.54
N HIS A 27 -3.43 15.97 -19.76
CA HIS A 27 -3.15 14.90 -18.78
C HIS A 27 -1.72 14.39 -18.95
N PHE A 28 -1.06 14.05 -17.83
CA PHE A 28 0.35 13.66 -17.82
C PHE A 28 0.61 12.25 -17.30
N GLY A 29 -0.41 11.55 -16.78
CA GLY A 29 -0.16 10.21 -16.28
C GLY A 29 -1.38 9.52 -15.68
N PRO A 30 -1.15 8.39 -14.99
CA PRO A 30 -2.23 7.52 -14.52
C PRO A 30 -3.10 8.12 -13.42
N VAL A 31 -2.68 9.20 -12.76
CA VAL A 31 -3.47 9.83 -11.69
C VAL A 31 -4.47 10.83 -12.25
N ASP A 32 -4.04 11.83 -12.98
CA ASP A 32 -4.92 12.88 -13.53
C ASP A 32 -5.83 12.34 -14.62
N LEU A 33 -5.28 11.50 -15.53
CA LEU A 33 -6.08 10.81 -16.53
C LEU A 33 -7.00 9.76 -15.90
N GLY A 34 -6.51 9.00 -14.92
CA GLY A 34 -7.30 8.02 -14.18
C GLY A 34 -8.48 8.65 -13.42
N LEU A 35 -8.29 9.84 -12.83
CA LEU A 35 -9.39 10.62 -12.23
C LEU A 35 -10.43 11.00 -13.29
N HIS A 36 -9.98 11.51 -14.43
CA HIS A 36 -10.87 11.86 -15.55
C HIS A 36 -11.70 10.67 -16.05
N LEU A 37 -11.07 9.49 -16.18
CA LEU A 37 -11.73 8.26 -16.62
C LEU A 37 -12.70 7.71 -15.57
N SER A 38 -12.29 7.71 -14.29
CA SER A 38 -13.14 7.25 -13.19
C SER A 38 -14.40 8.08 -13.04
N ASP A 39 -14.32 9.38 -13.26
CA ASP A 39 -15.49 10.28 -13.25
C ASP A 39 -16.51 9.94 -14.33
N ARG A 40 -16.01 9.58 -15.52
CA ARG A 40 -16.86 9.30 -16.68
C ARG A 40 -17.42 7.89 -16.71
N HIS A 41 -16.62 6.92 -16.28
CA HIS A 41 -16.89 5.50 -16.50
C HIS A 41 -16.99 4.67 -15.22
N ARG A 42 -16.70 5.27 -14.05
CA ARG A 42 -16.56 4.55 -12.78
C ARG A 42 -15.55 3.38 -12.83
N SER A 43 -14.62 3.47 -13.77
CA SER A 43 -13.63 2.44 -14.06
C SER A 43 -12.64 2.21 -12.91
N LEU A 44 -12.03 1.03 -12.91
CA LEU A 44 -10.73 0.81 -12.29
C LEU A 44 -9.67 1.01 -13.38
N ASN A 45 -8.72 1.89 -13.13
CA ASN A 45 -7.64 2.19 -14.06
C ASN A 45 -6.31 1.76 -13.47
N PHE A 46 -5.40 1.26 -14.30
CA PHE A 46 -4.02 0.99 -13.90
C PHE A 46 -3.07 1.22 -15.06
N GLY A 47 -1.89 1.74 -14.76
CA GLY A 47 -0.91 2.07 -15.79
C GLY A 47 0.34 2.72 -15.24
N THR A 48 1.18 3.19 -16.13
CA THR A 48 2.49 3.78 -15.87
C THR A 48 2.52 5.27 -16.16
N GLY A 49 3.52 5.97 -15.60
CA GLY A 49 3.81 7.36 -15.97
C GLY A 49 4.59 7.47 -17.28
N LEU A 50 4.80 8.71 -17.73
CA LEU A 50 5.45 9.04 -19.01
C LEU A 50 6.94 8.62 -19.09
N PHE A 51 7.56 8.28 -17.97
CA PHE A 51 8.97 7.89 -17.90
C PHE A 51 9.18 6.40 -17.57
N ALA A 52 8.15 5.57 -17.70
CA ALA A 52 8.33 4.13 -17.59
C ALA A 52 9.30 3.64 -18.67
N GLY A 53 10.08 2.61 -18.40
CA GLY A 53 11.11 2.11 -19.32
C GLY A 53 12.35 3.01 -19.48
N SER A 54 12.31 4.25 -18.97
CA SER A 54 13.41 5.21 -19.11
C SER A 54 14.59 4.90 -18.19
N ILE A 55 15.67 5.69 -18.34
CA ILE A 55 16.84 5.60 -17.46
C ILE A 55 16.64 6.23 -16.07
N LEU A 56 15.51 6.91 -15.83
CA LEU A 56 15.22 7.51 -14.54
C LEU A 56 14.90 6.43 -13.48
N PRO A 57 15.69 6.33 -12.40
CA PRO A 57 15.45 5.32 -11.38
C PRO A 57 14.10 5.50 -10.69
N GLY A 58 13.42 4.39 -10.42
CA GLY A 58 12.13 4.43 -9.72
C GLY A 58 10.93 4.76 -10.59
N SER A 59 11.07 4.89 -11.91
CA SER A 59 10.01 5.31 -12.85
C SER A 59 9.01 4.20 -13.25
N ASN A 60 9.16 2.99 -12.73
CA ASN A 60 8.41 1.83 -13.19
C ASN A 60 7.35 1.35 -12.17
N ARG A 61 6.68 2.26 -11.49
CA ARG A 61 5.53 1.88 -10.69
C ARG A 61 4.28 1.71 -11.54
N LEU A 62 3.51 0.69 -11.21
CA LEU A 62 2.16 0.54 -11.74
C LEU A 62 1.19 1.22 -10.78
N ILE A 63 0.47 2.21 -11.28
CA ILE A 63 -0.43 3.06 -10.50
C ILE A 63 -1.87 2.65 -10.77
N PHE A 64 -2.61 2.35 -9.70
CA PHE A 64 -4.03 2.04 -9.74
C PHE A 64 -4.83 3.23 -9.27
N THR A 65 -5.91 3.56 -9.98
CA THR A 65 -6.79 4.69 -9.67
C THR A 65 -8.25 4.32 -9.87
N GLY A 66 -9.11 4.88 -9.03
CA GLY A 66 -10.54 4.64 -9.10
C GLY A 66 -11.27 5.05 -7.82
N PHE A 67 -12.59 4.85 -7.78
CA PHE A 67 -13.35 4.98 -6.54
C PHE A 67 -13.18 3.72 -5.70
N SER A 68 -12.64 3.92 -4.50
CA SER A 68 -12.33 2.85 -3.55
C SER A 68 -13.59 2.27 -2.91
N PRO A 69 -13.73 0.94 -2.80
CA PRO A 69 -14.87 0.33 -2.10
C PRO A 69 -14.82 0.49 -0.57
N CYS A 70 -13.63 0.61 0.04
CA CYS A 70 -13.51 0.85 1.49
C CYS A 70 -13.47 2.33 1.84
N TRP A 71 -12.68 3.15 1.15
CA TRP A 71 -12.59 4.59 1.40
C TRP A 71 -13.82 5.36 0.93
N ARG A 72 -14.49 4.90 -0.13
CA ARG A 72 -15.66 5.54 -0.77
C ARG A 72 -15.38 6.89 -1.42
N GLY A 73 -14.11 7.20 -1.67
CA GLY A 73 -13.61 8.34 -2.42
C GLY A 73 -12.66 7.90 -3.52
N PHE A 74 -12.17 8.86 -4.32
CA PHE A 74 -11.11 8.57 -5.27
C PHE A 74 -9.83 8.18 -4.54
N TYR A 75 -9.19 7.10 -4.99
CA TYR A 75 -8.01 6.54 -4.35
C TYR A 75 -6.92 6.28 -5.37
N ILE A 76 -5.68 6.34 -4.90
CA ILE A 76 -4.47 6.03 -5.67
C ILE A 76 -3.69 4.96 -4.91
N SER A 77 -3.41 3.85 -5.56
CA SER A 77 -2.56 2.78 -5.02
C SER A 77 -1.41 2.51 -5.97
N SER A 78 -0.22 2.27 -5.43
CA SER A 78 1.02 2.24 -6.19
C SER A 78 1.76 0.93 -5.94
N MET A 79 2.04 0.16 -7.00
CA MET A 79 2.74 -1.12 -6.97
C MET A 79 4.16 -0.98 -7.53
N GLY A 80 5.17 -1.45 -6.80
CA GLY A 80 6.56 -1.35 -7.22
C GLY A 80 6.93 -2.29 -8.36
N GLY A 81 7.72 -1.81 -9.32
CA GLY A 81 8.39 -2.58 -10.37
C GLY A 81 7.49 -3.27 -11.41
N ALA A 82 6.19 -3.29 -11.20
CA ALA A 82 5.25 -3.93 -12.11
C ALA A 82 5.06 -3.14 -13.42
N GLY A 83 5.36 -1.85 -13.42
CA GLY A 83 5.27 -0.97 -14.58
C GLY A 83 6.30 -1.26 -15.66
N LEU A 84 7.48 -1.81 -15.31
CA LEU A 84 8.51 -2.10 -16.30
C LEU A 84 8.05 -3.13 -17.36
N VAL A 85 7.38 -4.20 -16.93
CA VAL A 85 6.82 -5.20 -17.84
C VAL A 85 5.57 -4.68 -18.54
N PHE A 86 4.80 -3.79 -17.87
CA PHE A 86 3.61 -3.17 -18.44
C PHE A 86 3.96 -2.22 -19.60
N ASP A 87 5.05 -1.51 -19.50
CA ASP A 87 5.58 -0.61 -20.52
C ASP A 87 5.81 -1.33 -21.86
N ASN A 88 6.27 -2.57 -21.82
CA ASN A 88 6.47 -3.42 -22.99
C ASN A 88 5.17 -3.79 -23.77
N LEU A 89 4.00 -3.35 -23.30
CA LEU A 89 2.75 -3.39 -24.07
C LEU A 89 2.59 -2.19 -25.02
N GLY A 90 3.40 -1.13 -24.86
CA GLY A 90 3.28 0.12 -25.61
C GLY A 90 1.95 0.85 -25.37
N ILE A 91 1.40 0.71 -24.15
CA ILE A 91 0.22 1.45 -23.66
C ILE A 91 0.56 2.09 -22.32
N ASN A 92 -0.08 3.21 -22.01
CA ASN A 92 0.18 3.93 -20.74
C ASN A 92 -0.83 3.54 -19.66
N LEU A 93 -2.07 3.19 -20.03
CA LEU A 93 -3.15 2.93 -19.08
C LEU A 93 -4.12 1.88 -19.61
N VAL A 94 -4.59 1.01 -18.72
CA VAL A 94 -5.79 0.18 -18.92
C VAL A 94 -6.93 0.78 -18.11
N SER A 95 -8.13 0.87 -18.71
CA SER A 95 -9.36 1.30 -18.06
C SER A 95 -10.39 0.19 -18.16
N LEU A 96 -10.72 -0.44 -17.03
CA LEU A 96 -11.69 -1.52 -16.95
C LEU A 96 -13.10 -0.96 -16.82
N VAL A 97 -14.00 -1.36 -17.72
CA VAL A 97 -15.42 -0.99 -17.73
C VAL A 97 -16.25 -2.26 -17.89
N GLY A 98 -17.36 -2.39 -17.19
CA GLY A 98 -18.14 -3.64 -17.23
C GLY A 98 -17.60 -4.73 -16.29
N LYS A 99 -18.25 -5.91 -16.30
CA LYS A 99 -17.98 -7.02 -15.39
C LYS A 99 -18.12 -8.36 -16.10
N ALA A 100 -17.10 -9.22 -16.02
CA ALA A 100 -17.16 -10.59 -16.48
C ALA A 100 -18.25 -11.38 -15.74
N SER A 101 -18.93 -12.29 -16.45
CA SER A 101 -20.02 -13.09 -15.91
C SER A 101 -19.56 -14.15 -14.89
N ALA A 102 -18.29 -14.54 -14.96
CA ALA A 102 -17.64 -15.48 -14.04
C ALA A 102 -16.25 -14.95 -13.69
N PRO A 103 -15.65 -15.39 -12.56
CA PRO A 103 -14.27 -15.04 -12.23
C PRO A 103 -13.34 -15.38 -13.41
N SER A 104 -12.55 -14.40 -13.84
CA SER A 104 -11.78 -14.51 -15.07
C SER A 104 -10.37 -13.95 -14.94
N VAL A 105 -9.50 -14.36 -15.87
CA VAL A 105 -8.17 -13.79 -16.09
C VAL A 105 -8.23 -12.89 -17.31
N LEU A 106 -7.74 -11.67 -17.19
CA LEU A 106 -7.46 -10.80 -18.32
C LEU A 106 -6.04 -11.09 -18.82
N TYR A 107 -5.93 -11.51 -20.07
CA TYR A 107 -4.66 -11.74 -20.76
C TYR A 107 -4.35 -10.55 -21.67
N LEU A 108 -3.15 -9.98 -21.52
CA LEU A 108 -2.64 -8.90 -22.35
C LEU A 108 -1.24 -9.27 -22.86
N ASN A 109 -1.04 -9.20 -24.17
CA ASN A 109 0.28 -9.40 -24.77
C ASN A 109 0.47 -8.50 -25.98
N ARG A 110 1.71 -8.15 -26.28
CA ARG A 110 2.05 -7.45 -27.51
C ARG A 110 3.44 -7.81 -27.99
N THR A 111 3.50 -8.53 -29.12
CA THR A 111 4.76 -8.74 -29.84
C THR A 111 5.13 -7.47 -30.60
N HIS A 112 6.43 -7.16 -30.68
CA HIS A 112 6.90 -5.98 -31.41
C HIS A 112 6.45 -6.01 -32.88
N GLY A 113 5.85 -4.90 -33.34
CA GLY A 113 5.29 -4.78 -34.68
C GLY A 113 3.87 -5.30 -34.85
N GLU A 114 3.27 -5.91 -33.82
CA GLU A 114 1.91 -6.46 -33.86
C GLU A 114 0.92 -5.61 -33.07
N GLU A 115 -0.37 -5.86 -33.24
CA GLU A 115 -1.43 -5.28 -32.41
C GLU A 115 -1.43 -5.93 -31.02
N ILE A 116 -1.99 -5.22 -30.04
CA ILE A 116 -2.14 -5.76 -28.69
C ILE A 116 -3.20 -6.87 -28.67
N GLU A 117 -2.83 -8.02 -28.11
CA GLU A 117 -3.77 -9.11 -27.83
C GLU A 117 -4.48 -8.85 -26.50
N VAL A 118 -5.80 -8.98 -26.50
CA VAL A 118 -6.65 -8.81 -25.31
C VAL A 118 -7.67 -9.93 -25.26
N GLU A 119 -7.60 -10.77 -24.24
CA GLU A 119 -8.51 -11.89 -24.06
C GLU A 119 -9.00 -11.97 -22.61
N VAL A 120 -10.23 -12.46 -22.41
CA VAL A 120 -10.81 -12.72 -21.10
C VAL A 120 -11.11 -14.22 -20.97
N HIS A 121 -10.47 -14.87 -20.00
CA HIS A 121 -10.56 -16.32 -19.83
C HIS A 121 -11.22 -16.66 -18.50
N PRO A 122 -12.34 -17.38 -18.48
CA PRO A 122 -12.91 -17.90 -17.24
C PRO A 122 -11.94 -18.80 -16.48
N LEU A 123 -12.04 -18.77 -15.16
CA LEU A 123 -11.17 -19.49 -14.23
C LEU A 123 -11.99 -20.15 -13.12
N ASP A 124 -11.65 -21.39 -12.79
CA ASP A 124 -12.07 -22.01 -11.53
C ASP A 124 -11.23 -21.38 -10.39
N LEU A 125 -11.85 -20.40 -9.72
CA LEU A 125 -11.18 -19.59 -8.73
C LEU A 125 -10.89 -20.36 -7.45
N GLU A 126 -11.77 -21.28 -7.05
CA GLU A 126 -11.58 -22.10 -5.86
C GLU A 126 -10.38 -23.04 -6.04
N ALA A 127 -10.33 -23.73 -7.17
CA ALA A 127 -9.20 -24.61 -7.49
C ALA A 127 -7.87 -23.83 -7.59
N ALA A 128 -7.92 -22.61 -8.15
CA ALA A 128 -6.73 -21.76 -8.26
C ALA A 128 -6.24 -21.27 -6.89
N TRP A 129 -7.14 -20.86 -6.00
CA TRP A 129 -6.79 -20.45 -4.64
C TRP A 129 -6.35 -21.60 -3.73
N ALA A 130 -6.76 -22.85 -4.03
CA ALA A 130 -6.32 -24.02 -3.27
C ALA A 130 -4.94 -24.54 -3.68
N ARG A 131 -4.32 -24.01 -4.77
CA ARG A 131 -3.05 -24.50 -5.27
C ARG A 131 -1.86 -24.00 -4.44
N GLY A 132 -0.83 -24.84 -4.28
CA GLY A 132 0.44 -24.47 -3.64
C GLY A 132 0.28 -23.86 -2.26
N GLU A 133 0.81 -22.64 -2.08
CA GLU A 133 0.66 -21.88 -0.83
C GLU A 133 -0.75 -21.28 -0.62
N GLY A 134 -1.62 -21.41 -1.61
CA GLY A 134 -2.98 -20.89 -1.55
C GLY A 134 -3.14 -19.42 -1.89
N GLY A 135 -4.41 -19.00 -2.00
CA GLY A 135 -4.81 -17.61 -2.18
C GLY A 135 -4.15 -16.91 -3.37
N VAL A 136 -3.59 -15.73 -3.13
CA VAL A 136 -2.91 -14.92 -4.16
C VAL A 136 -1.78 -15.70 -4.82
N TYR A 137 -0.99 -16.42 -4.06
CA TYR A 137 0.17 -17.17 -4.57
C TYR A 137 -0.25 -18.35 -5.44
N GLY A 138 -1.22 -19.15 -4.99
CA GLY A 138 -1.79 -20.25 -5.78
C GLY A 138 -2.43 -19.77 -7.08
N LEU A 139 -3.10 -18.62 -7.03
CA LEU A 139 -3.66 -18.00 -8.23
C LEU A 139 -2.57 -17.54 -9.21
N MET A 140 -1.49 -16.90 -8.72
CA MET A 140 -0.35 -16.54 -9.58
C MET A 140 0.29 -17.75 -10.22
N GLU A 141 0.52 -18.85 -9.48
CA GLU A 141 1.05 -20.10 -10.01
C GLU A 141 0.14 -20.71 -11.09
N THR A 142 -1.17 -20.71 -10.85
CA THR A 142 -2.16 -21.23 -11.80
C THR A 142 -2.16 -20.44 -13.11
N VAL A 143 -2.15 -19.11 -13.01
CA VAL A 143 -2.14 -18.21 -14.16
C VAL A 143 -0.81 -18.32 -14.92
N LEU A 144 0.32 -18.38 -14.21
CA LEU A 144 1.63 -18.56 -14.84
C LEU A 144 1.70 -19.89 -15.60
N ALA A 145 1.29 -20.99 -14.99
CA ALA A 145 1.29 -22.31 -15.64
C ALA A 145 0.43 -22.35 -16.90
N ARG A 146 -0.71 -21.63 -16.88
CA ARG A 146 -1.63 -21.59 -18.03
C ARG A 146 -1.12 -20.75 -19.19
N PHE A 147 -0.45 -19.62 -18.93
CA PHE A 147 -0.19 -18.60 -19.98
C PHE A 147 1.29 -18.36 -20.28
N ARG A 148 2.26 -18.84 -19.45
CA ARG A 148 3.70 -18.54 -19.63
C ARG A 148 4.20 -18.83 -21.05
N HIS A 149 3.75 -19.91 -21.64
CA HIS A 149 4.17 -20.36 -22.98
C HIS A 149 3.77 -19.42 -24.12
N ARG A 150 2.85 -18.47 -23.87
CA ARG A 150 2.40 -17.46 -24.83
C ARG A 150 3.27 -16.20 -24.84
N TYR A 151 4.25 -16.10 -23.94
CA TYR A 151 5.12 -14.93 -23.83
C TYR A 151 6.55 -15.28 -24.20
N GLU A 152 7.20 -14.42 -24.98
CA GLU A 152 8.62 -14.54 -25.34
C GLU A 152 9.54 -14.24 -24.14
N SER A 153 9.16 -13.29 -23.29
CA SER A 153 9.85 -12.90 -22.06
C SER A 153 9.02 -13.27 -20.83
N ASP A 154 9.57 -13.09 -19.63
CA ASP A 154 8.83 -13.32 -18.40
C ASP A 154 7.71 -12.29 -18.23
N PRO A 155 6.43 -12.70 -18.12
CA PRO A 155 5.29 -11.81 -17.93
C PRO A 155 5.22 -11.32 -16.49
N ARG A 156 4.26 -10.42 -16.21
CA ARG A 156 3.87 -10.02 -14.86
C ARG A 156 2.44 -10.45 -14.60
N ILE A 157 2.13 -10.82 -13.36
CA ILE A 157 0.80 -11.22 -12.93
C ILE A 157 0.33 -10.33 -11.80
N LEU A 158 -0.89 -9.80 -11.92
CA LEU A 158 -1.65 -9.17 -10.85
C LEU A 158 -2.70 -10.18 -10.40
N ALA A 159 -2.82 -10.46 -9.11
CA ALA A 159 -3.73 -11.45 -8.59
C ALA A 159 -4.41 -10.98 -7.31
N VAL A 160 -5.63 -11.47 -7.05
CA VAL A 160 -6.35 -11.23 -5.81
C VAL A 160 -6.55 -12.52 -5.03
N GLY A 161 -6.66 -12.40 -3.70
CA GLY A 161 -6.94 -13.53 -2.82
C GLY A 161 -8.41 -13.58 -2.37
N PRO A 162 -8.75 -14.55 -1.50
CA PRO A 162 -10.11 -14.72 -0.96
C PRO A 162 -10.68 -13.47 -0.27
N ALA A 163 -9.85 -12.62 0.32
CA ALA A 163 -10.25 -11.34 0.93
C ALA A 163 -10.98 -10.43 -0.06
N ALA A 164 -10.62 -10.48 -1.34
CA ALA A 164 -11.25 -9.68 -2.38
C ALA A 164 -12.72 -10.05 -2.60
N ARG A 165 -13.12 -11.28 -2.26
CA ARG A 165 -14.52 -11.73 -2.31
C ARG A 165 -15.27 -11.40 -1.03
N SER A 166 -14.60 -11.56 0.11
CA SER A 166 -15.25 -11.55 1.43
C SER A 166 -15.32 -10.18 2.08
N THR A 167 -14.52 -9.21 1.59
CA THR A 167 -14.40 -7.87 2.22
C THR A 167 -14.35 -6.74 1.18
N ASP A 168 -14.42 -5.50 1.65
CA ASP A 168 -14.24 -4.30 0.83
C ASP A 168 -12.77 -3.79 0.78
N PHE A 169 -11.83 -4.47 1.46
CA PHE A 169 -10.42 -4.07 1.57
C PHE A 169 -9.42 -5.13 1.08
N GLY A 170 -9.83 -5.95 0.11
CA GLY A 170 -8.92 -6.83 -0.61
C GLY A 170 -7.92 -6.05 -1.47
N ALA A 171 -6.67 -6.51 -1.49
CA ALA A 171 -5.55 -5.94 -2.23
C ALA A 171 -5.28 -6.68 -3.55
N ILE A 172 -4.44 -6.09 -4.40
CA ILE A 172 -3.89 -6.74 -5.60
C ILE A 172 -2.41 -7.02 -5.33
N GLY A 173 -2.03 -8.31 -5.38
CA GLY A 173 -0.67 -8.77 -5.25
C GLY A 173 0.01 -9.04 -6.59
N SER A 174 1.33 -8.95 -6.60
CA SER A 174 2.17 -9.30 -7.76
C SER A 174 3.58 -9.62 -7.27
N ALA A 175 4.33 -10.40 -8.05
CA ALA A 175 5.74 -10.63 -7.81
C ALA A 175 6.52 -10.63 -9.14
N PRO A 176 7.80 -10.23 -9.16
CA PRO A 176 8.64 -10.44 -10.31
C PRO A 176 8.71 -11.92 -10.68
N ILE A 177 8.65 -12.21 -11.97
CA ILE A 177 8.92 -13.53 -12.51
C ILE A 177 10.32 -13.47 -13.12
N VAL A 178 11.17 -14.41 -12.75
CA VAL A 178 12.55 -14.48 -13.22
C VAL A 178 12.84 -15.91 -13.68
N LYS A 179 13.19 -16.07 -14.94
CA LYS A 179 13.42 -17.38 -15.57
C LYS A 179 12.22 -18.34 -15.38
N GLY A 180 11.01 -17.80 -15.54
CA GLY A 180 9.77 -18.55 -15.40
C GLY A 180 9.36 -18.90 -13.97
N GLN A 181 10.00 -18.34 -12.95
CA GLN A 181 9.68 -18.59 -11.54
C GLN A 181 9.23 -17.31 -10.83
N ILE A 182 8.18 -17.42 -10.03
CA ILE A 182 7.68 -16.34 -9.18
C ILE A 182 8.65 -16.15 -8.01
N THR A 183 9.09 -14.92 -7.78
CA THR A 183 10.05 -14.60 -6.71
C THR A 183 9.35 -14.23 -5.39
N ALA A 184 10.08 -14.28 -4.27
CA ALA A 184 9.60 -13.85 -2.96
C ALA A 184 9.53 -12.31 -2.79
N ALA A 185 9.96 -11.52 -3.79
CA ALA A 185 9.96 -10.06 -3.72
C ALA A 185 8.61 -9.46 -4.13
N ASP A 186 7.53 -9.96 -3.55
CA ASP A 186 6.19 -9.50 -3.89
C ASP A 186 5.98 -7.99 -3.68
N THR A 187 5.03 -7.46 -4.39
CA THR A 187 4.62 -6.05 -4.37
C THR A 187 3.11 -5.93 -4.45
N TRP A 188 2.57 -4.88 -3.85
CA TRP A 188 1.14 -4.78 -3.63
C TRP A 188 0.60 -3.40 -4.03
N ALA A 189 -0.54 -3.39 -4.75
CA ALA A 189 -1.48 -2.29 -4.68
C ALA A 189 -2.32 -2.56 -3.41
N GLY A 190 -1.69 -2.33 -2.28
CA GLY A 190 -2.11 -2.88 -0.99
C GLY A 190 -3.32 -2.18 -0.41
N ARG A 191 -3.50 -0.88 -0.69
CA ARG A 191 -4.52 -0.08 -0.03
C ARG A 191 -5.61 0.37 -0.99
N GLY A 192 -6.78 0.76 -0.43
CA GLY A 192 -7.91 1.26 -1.20
C GLY A 192 -8.90 0.20 -1.69
N GLY A 193 -8.70 -1.08 -1.35
CA GLY A 193 -9.64 -2.15 -1.67
C GLY A 193 -9.74 -2.46 -3.18
N PHE A 194 -8.72 -2.17 -3.96
CA PHE A 194 -8.78 -2.39 -5.41
C PHE A 194 -8.79 -3.86 -5.82
N GLY A 195 -8.34 -4.78 -4.97
CA GLY A 195 -8.56 -6.21 -5.18
C GLY A 195 -10.02 -6.58 -5.11
N SER A 196 -10.74 -6.08 -4.09
CA SER A 196 -12.19 -6.24 -3.98
C SER A 196 -12.91 -5.62 -5.18
N LYS A 197 -12.51 -4.42 -5.61
CA LYS A 197 -13.08 -3.77 -6.80
C LYS A 197 -12.85 -4.59 -8.07
N LEU A 198 -11.62 -5.09 -8.28
CA LEU A 198 -11.24 -5.89 -9.45
C LEU A 198 -12.12 -7.15 -9.56
N LEU A 199 -12.30 -7.88 -8.45
CA LEU A 199 -13.08 -9.11 -8.45
C LEU A 199 -14.59 -8.84 -8.43
N GLN A 200 -15.07 -7.97 -7.53
CA GLN A 200 -16.50 -7.80 -7.29
C GLN A 200 -17.19 -6.93 -8.34
N GLU A 201 -16.52 -5.86 -8.82
CA GLU A 201 -17.10 -4.93 -9.79
C GLU A 201 -16.75 -5.28 -11.24
N HIS A 202 -15.58 -5.91 -11.48
CA HIS A 202 -15.13 -6.23 -12.84
C HIS A 202 -15.05 -7.73 -13.15
N GLY A 203 -15.24 -8.62 -12.16
CA GLY A 203 -15.22 -10.08 -12.34
C GLY A 203 -13.84 -10.64 -12.68
N LEU A 204 -12.77 -9.88 -12.50
CA LEU A 204 -11.41 -10.29 -12.79
C LEU A 204 -10.70 -10.72 -11.50
N ALA A 205 -10.21 -11.95 -11.48
CA ALA A 205 -9.41 -12.50 -10.39
C ALA A 205 -7.91 -12.24 -10.60
N ALA A 206 -7.47 -12.21 -11.85
CA ALA A 206 -6.09 -11.93 -12.20
C ALA A 206 -5.98 -11.20 -13.54
N ILE A 207 -4.83 -10.54 -13.72
CA ILE A 207 -4.41 -9.95 -14.98
C ILE A 207 -2.99 -10.43 -15.24
N ILE A 208 -2.74 -11.03 -16.40
CA ILE A 208 -1.38 -11.38 -16.85
C ILE A 208 -1.02 -10.54 -18.05
N TYR A 209 0.16 -9.96 -18.04
CA TYR A 209 0.63 -9.11 -19.12
C TYR A 209 2.12 -9.22 -19.35
N GLY A 210 2.51 -8.98 -20.59
CA GLY A 210 3.88 -8.94 -21.06
C GLY A 210 3.92 -8.48 -22.51
N GLY A 211 5.12 -8.30 -23.02
CA GLY A 211 5.31 -7.91 -24.42
C GLY A 211 6.77 -7.68 -24.75
N THR A 212 7.01 -7.43 -26.02
CA THR A 212 8.32 -7.08 -26.57
C THR A 212 8.28 -5.75 -27.32
N PHE A 213 7.21 -4.97 -27.10
CA PHE A 213 7.10 -3.64 -27.72
C PHE A 213 8.20 -2.72 -27.17
N LEU A 214 8.90 -2.05 -28.08
CA LEU A 214 9.91 -1.05 -27.75
C LEU A 214 9.42 0.30 -28.26
N ASP A 215 9.33 1.27 -27.38
CA ASP A 215 9.01 2.64 -27.72
C ASP A 215 10.22 3.57 -27.58
N GLU A 216 10.00 4.87 -27.82
CA GLU A 216 11.02 5.91 -27.75
C GLU A 216 11.15 6.47 -26.32
N ASP A 217 11.51 5.61 -25.37
CA ASP A 217 11.76 6.05 -23.99
C ASP A 217 12.91 7.04 -23.88
N PHE A 218 12.87 7.84 -22.81
CA PHE A 218 14.00 8.71 -22.50
C PHE A 218 15.19 7.89 -22.00
N ARG A 219 16.22 7.77 -22.84
CA ARG A 219 17.43 6.94 -22.58
C ARG A 219 18.75 7.70 -22.68
N ASP A 220 18.70 9.01 -22.91
CA ASP A 220 19.93 9.83 -23.02
C ASP A 220 20.53 10.10 -21.64
N ARG A 221 21.53 9.27 -21.31
CA ARG A 221 22.26 9.39 -20.05
C ARG A 221 23.05 10.68 -19.95
N THR A 222 23.61 11.17 -21.06
CA THR A 222 24.41 12.38 -21.05
C THR A 222 23.57 13.58 -20.69
N VAL A 223 22.39 13.69 -21.27
CA VAL A 223 21.42 14.75 -20.95
C VAL A 223 20.96 14.64 -19.49
N ALA A 224 20.60 13.44 -19.02
CA ALA A 224 20.20 13.24 -17.63
C ALA A 224 21.31 13.57 -16.63
N ASP A 225 22.54 13.08 -16.86
CA ASP A 225 23.69 13.40 -16.01
C ASP A 225 23.93 14.91 -15.98
N GLY A 226 23.78 15.62 -17.12
CA GLY A 226 23.92 17.08 -17.20
C GLY A 226 22.96 17.82 -16.29
N TRP A 227 21.66 17.46 -16.27
CA TRP A 227 20.67 18.05 -15.37
C TRP A 227 21.04 17.86 -13.89
N PHE A 228 21.50 16.68 -13.54
CA PHE A 228 21.88 16.37 -12.17
C PHE A 228 23.21 16.99 -11.74
N GLU A 229 24.18 17.08 -12.64
CA GLU A 229 25.46 17.79 -12.38
C GLU A 229 25.24 19.29 -12.19
N GLU A 230 24.37 19.92 -12.99
CA GLU A 230 23.98 21.31 -12.83
C GLU A 230 23.37 21.59 -11.46
N LYS A 231 22.38 20.77 -11.06
CA LYS A 231 21.61 20.97 -9.82
C LYS A 231 22.34 20.51 -8.56
N TYR A 232 22.98 19.33 -8.60
CA TYR A 232 23.50 18.65 -7.41
C TYR A 232 25.02 18.48 -7.40
N ARG A 233 25.72 18.85 -8.47
CA ARG A 233 27.16 18.57 -8.67
C ARG A 233 27.47 17.06 -8.62
N LYS A 234 26.54 16.24 -8.99
CA LYS A 234 26.61 14.76 -9.00
C LYS A 234 25.85 14.23 -10.21
N LYS A 235 26.33 13.15 -10.80
CA LYS A 235 25.58 12.41 -11.83
C LYS A 235 24.32 11.78 -11.27
N LEU A 236 23.32 11.52 -12.12
CA LEU A 236 22.05 10.88 -11.77
C LEU A 236 22.24 9.66 -10.87
N ALA A 237 23.06 8.69 -11.29
CA ALA A 237 23.26 7.45 -10.53
C ALA A 237 23.86 7.69 -9.13
N ALA A 238 24.77 8.64 -8.98
CA ALA A 238 25.39 8.99 -7.70
C ALA A 238 24.38 9.67 -6.75
N LYS A 239 23.56 10.59 -7.28
CA LYS A 239 22.52 11.27 -6.50
C LYS A 239 21.43 10.31 -6.09
N ASP A 240 21.00 9.41 -6.97
CA ASP A 240 20.01 8.39 -6.66
C ASP A 240 20.50 7.38 -5.61
N PHE A 241 21.76 6.96 -5.73
CA PHE A 241 22.39 6.07 -4.75
C PHE A 241 22.40 6.68 -3.34
N GLU A 242 22.67 8.00 -3.24
CA GLU A 242 22.60 8.77 -1.99
C GLU A 242 21.16 8.83 -1.46
N ALA A 243 20.21 9.21 -2.31
CA ALA A 243 18.81 9.38 -1.94
C ALA A 243 18.17 8.07 -1.41
N THR A 244 18.65 6.93 -1.86
CA THR A 244 18.12 5.59 -1.52
C THR A 244 18.91 4.83 -0.46
N THR A 245 19.97 5.43 0.10
CA THR A 245 20.92 4.78 1.02
C THR A 245 20.21 4.04 2.16
N LYS A 246 19.35 4.70 2.90
CA LYS A 246 18.67 4.12 4.07
C LYS A 246 17.82 2.87 3.76
N TYR A 247 17.35 2.73 2.52
CA TYR A 247 16.57 1.55 2.13
C TYR A 247 17.47 0.35 1.81
N ARG A 248 18.68 0.61 1.35
CA ARG A 248 19.70 -0.43 1.15
C ARG A 248 20.36 -0.79 2.47
N PHE A 249 20.99 0.17 3.10
CA PHE A 249 21.65 0.07 4.41
C PHE A 249 21.92 1.48 4.96
N ASP A 250 21.43 1.75 6.16
CA ASP A 250 21.68 3.00 6.88
C ASP A 250 22.79 2.78 7.92
N PRO A 251 24.00 3.35 7.72
CA PRO A 251 25.11 3.14 8.64
C PRO A 251 24.91 3.77 10.02
N ALA A 252 24.02 4.77 10.15
CA ALA A 252 23.73 5.41 11.43
C ALA A 252 22.95 4.49 12.40
N PHE A 253 22.20 3.54 11.84
CA PHE A 253 21.39 2.59 12.60
C PHE A 253 21.81 1.13 12.38
N GLU A 254 22.84 0.88 11.59
CA GLU A 254 23.36 -0.45 11.24
C GLU A 254 22.27 -1.42 10.75
N THR A 255 21.28 -0.89 10.01
CA THR A 255 20.13 -1.61 9.48
C THR A 255 19.71 -1.04 8.11
N GLY A 256 18.59 -1.53 7.55
CA GLY A 256 18.11 -1.04 6.26
C GLY A 256 16.68 -1.50 5.95
N GLY A 257 16.17 -1.11 4.81
CA GLY A 257 14.78 -1.34 4.45
C GLY A 257 13.81 -0.49 5.26
N THR A 258 12.53 -0.56 4.93
CA THR A 258 11.50 0.16 5.69
C THR A 258 11.35 -0.40 7.10
N PHE A 259 11.47 -1.72 7.27
CA PHE A 259 11.41 -2.38 8.57
C PHE A 259 12.51 -1.85 9.51
N GLY A 260 13.77 -2.03 9.14
CA GLY A 260 14.90 -1.72 10.02
C GLY A 260 14.95 -0.26 10.44
N VAL A 261 14.90 0.66 9.47
CA VAL A 261 15.01 2.10 9.74
C VAL A 261 13.86 2.61 10.62
N ASN A 262 12.63 2.17 10.36
CA ASN A 262 11.50 2.65 11.15
C ASN A 262 11.55 2.09 12.59
N PHE A 263 11.76 0.79 12.78
CA PHE A 263 11.84 0.22 14.13
C PHE A 263 13.02 0.78 14.94
N ALA A 264 14.14 1.09 14.32
CA ALA A 264 15.28 1.73 14.99
C ALA A 264 14.97 3.17 15.44
N THR A 265 14.12 3.91 14.71
CA THR A 265 13.88 5.34 14.94
C THR A 265 12.61 5.67 15.72
N LEU A 266 11.62 4.77 15.78
CA LEU A 266 10.34 5.05 16.46
C LEU A 266 10.48 5.19 17.97
N LYS A 267 11.35 4.39 18.60
CA LYS A 267 11.57 4.45 20.06
C LYS A 267 10.24 4.41 20.83
N GLY A 268 10.05 5.27 21.81
CA GLY A 268 8.81 5.38 22.59
C GLY A 268 7.57 5.83 21.82
N ARG A 269 7.68 6.07 20.52
CA ARG A 269 6.54 6.46 19.65
C ARG A 269 5.85 5.27 18.97
N MET A 270 6.35 4.06 19.16
CA MET A 270 5.75 2.87 18.60
C MET A 270 4.36 2.60 19.19
N LEU A 271 3.39 2.30 18.33
CA LEU A 271 2.05 1.88 18.75
C LEU A 271 2.03 0.36 18.94
N ALA A 272 1.50 -0.08 20.08
CA ALA A 272 1.35 -1.51 20.39
C ALA A 272 0.00 -1.77 21.07
N PHE A 273 -0.50 -3.01 20.97
CA PHE A 273 -1.74 -3.45 21.61
C PHE A 273 -2.93 -2.53 21.28
N ASN A 274 -3.25 -2.39 20.00
CA ASN A 274 -4.25 -1.44 19.49
C ASN A 274 -4.07 -0.01 20.02
N GLY A 275 -2.80 0.42 20.21
CA GLY A 275 -2.45 1.72 20.72
C GLY A 275 -2.57 1.92 22.24
N ARG A 276 -2.87 0.88 23.02
CA ARG A 276 -2.88 0.95 24.50
C ARG A 276 -1.53 1.37 25.07
N SER A 277 -0.43 1.15 24.32
CA SER A 277 0.92 1.64 24.65
C SER A 277 1.01 3.14 24.89
N LEU A 278 0.07 3.93 24.41
CA LEU A 278 0.03 5.36 24.66
C LEU A 278 -0.32 5.72 26.12
N GLY A 279 -1.03 4.84 26.82
CA GLY A 279 -1.29 4.97 28.24
C GLY A 279 -0.06 4.75 29.14
N TRP A 280 1.02 4.17 28.59
CA TRP A 280 2.25 3.95 29.34
C TRP A 280 3.06 5.24 29.50
N SER A 281 3.82 5.34 30.58
CA SER A 281 4.81 6.41 30.74
C SER A 281 5.86 6.39 29.64
N GLU A 282 6.57 7.48 29.42
CA GLU A 282 7.64 7.52 28.43
C GLU A 282 8.76 6.53 28.77
N ALA A 283 9.12 6.41 30.03
CA ALA A 283 10.13 5.46 30.50
C ALA A 283 9.75 4.01 30.16
N GLU A 284 8.51 3.61 30.48
CA GLU A 284 8.00 2.27 30.16
C GLU A 284 7.98 2.01 28.65
N ARG A 285 7.61 3.00 27.82
CA ARG A 285 7.61 2.85 26.37
C ARG A 285 9.01 2.68 25.81
N LEU A 286 9.99 3.45 26.30
CA LEU A 286 11.39 3.33 25.90
C LEU A 286 12.00 2.00 26.33
N GLU A 287 11.74 1.56 27.57
CA GLU A 287 12.20 0.28 28.10
C GLU A 287 11.66 -0.89 27.27
N ARG A 288 10.33 -0.93 27.03
CA ARG A 288 9.72 -1.99 26.22
C ARG A 288 10.16 -1.96 24.76
N HIS A 289 10.33 -0.77 24.19
CA HIS A 289 10.90 -0.66 22.85
C HIS A 289 12.33 -1.24 22.81
N GLN A 290 13.16 -0.95 23.81
CA GLN A 290 14.51 -1.51 23.88
C GLN A 290 14.44 -3.05 23.94
N HIS A 291 13.72 -3.60 24.91
CA HIS A 291 13.73 -5.04 25.16
C HIS A 291 12.96 -5.87 24.12
N TRP A 292 11.77 -5.41 23.71
CA TRP A 292 10.93 -6.21 22.80
C TRP A 292 11.25 -5.97 21.32
N VAL A 293 11.66 -4.73 20.99
CA VAL A 293 11.92 -4.38 19.59
C VAL A 293 13.40 -4.41 19.28
N VAL A 294 14.23 -3.58 19.94
CA VAL A 294 15.65 -3.48 19.58
C VAL A 294 16.38 -4.77 19.84
N ASP A 295 16.29 -5.30 21.09
CA ASP A 295 17.03 -6.48 21.54
C ASP A 295 16.45 -7.80 21.02
N HIS A 296 15.24 -7.80 20.42
CA HIS A 296 14.62 -9.03 19.91
C HIS A 296 14.15 -8.88 18.47
N TYR A 297 13.07 -8.15 18.21
CA TYR A 297 12.40 -8.10 16.91
C TYR A 297 13.27 -7.54 15.78
N LEU A 298 13.94 -6.42 16.03
CA LEU A 298 14.87 -5.79 15.09
C LEU A 298 16.18 -6.57 14.99
N ARG A 299 16.68 -7.12 16.09
CA ARG A 299 17.87 -7.99 16.09
C ARG A 299 17.65 -9.20 15.20
N GLN A 300 16.54 -9.94 15.36
CA GLN A 300 16.19 -11.07 14.49
C GLN A 300 16.16 -10.65 13.01
N PHE A 301 15.51 -9.50 12.71
CA PHE A 301 15.48 -8.96 11.34
C PHE A 301 16.88 -8.69 10.79
N ASN A 302 17.75 -8.04 11.56
CA ASN A 302 19.10 -7.72 11.12
C ASN A 302 19.96 -8.97 10.89
N GLU A 303 19.88 -9.95 11.78
CA GLU A 303 20.58 -11.24 11.65
C GLU A 303 20.17 -11.98 10.37
N GLU A 304 18.89 -11.94 10.02
CA GLU A 304 18.31 -12.71 8.93
C GLU A 304 18.37 -12.03 7.56
N THR A 305 18.41 -10.71 7.53
CA THR A 305 18.30 -9.96 6.27
C THR A 305 19.51 -9.06 5.99
N ILE A 306 19.94 -8.27 6.96
CA ILE A 306 21.01 -7.30 6.79
C ILE A 306 22.38 -7.99 6.77
N GLN A 307 22.66 -8.82 7.77
CA GLN A 307 23.93 -9.53 7.88
C GLN A 307 24.11 -10.57 6.77
N THR A 308 23.04 -11.26 6.40
CA THR A 308 23.04 -12.23 5.30
C THR A 308 22.96 -11.57 3.91
N LYS A 309 22.74 -10.25 3.84
CA LYS A 309 22.49 -9.50 2.59
C LYS A 309 21.33 -10.07 1.78
N SER A 310 20.33 -10.65 2.44
CA SER A 310 19.13 -11.19 1.79
C SER A 310 18.20 -10.04 1.38
N GLN A 311 18.44 -9.53 0.19
CA GLN A 311 17.75 -8.36 -0.34
C GLN A 311 17.65 -8.40 -1.86
N SER A 312 16.58 -7.77 -2.38
CA SER A 312 16.33 -7.69 -3.81
C SER A 312 15.58 -6.40 -4.19
N THR A 313 15.28 -6.27 -5.47
CA THR A 313 14.41 -5.22 -5.99
C THR A 313 12.99 -5.75 -6.20
N CYS A 314 12.06 -4.84 -6.45
CA CYS A 314 10.67 -5.19 -6.82
C CYS A 314 10.51 -5.63 -8.30
N GLY A 315 11.60 -5.90 -8.99
CA GLY A 315 11.65 -6.18 -10.44
C GLY A 315 12.10 -4.97 -11.26
N GLU A 316 12.42 -3.87 -10.61
CA GLU A 316 12.96 -2.65 -11.24
C GLU A 316 14.48 -2.58 -11.01
N PRO A 317 15.29 -2.16 -12.00
CA PRO A 317 16.72 -1.93 -11.80
C PRO A 317 16.92 -0.69 -10.89
N CYS A 318 17.09 -0.94 -9.59
CA CYS A 318 17.09 0.10 -8.57
C CYS A 318 18.14 -0.18 -7.49
N ALA A 319 18.94 0.84 -7.16
CA ALA A 319 19.99 0.75 -6.16
C ALA A 319 19.46 0.69 -4.71
N ALA A 320 18.18 0.95 -4.47
CA ALA A 320 17.59 0.93 -3.13
C ALA A 320 17.62 -0.46 -2.47
N LEU A 321 17.52 -1.55 -3.26
CA LEU A 321 17.50 -2.92 -2.75
C LEU A 321 16.62 -3.07 -1.50
N CYS A 322 15.45 -2.42 -1.54
CA CYS A 322 14.59 -2.21 -0.38
C CYS A 322 13.83 -3.45 0.08
N LYS A 323 13.74 -4.49 -0.78
CA LYS A 323 13.06 -5.74 -0.44
C LYS A 323 13.99 -6.62 0.38
N LYS A 324 13.74 -6.66 1.70
CA LYS A 324 14.43 -7.52 2.66
C LYS A 324 13.61 -8.79 2.82
N THR A 325 14.24 -9.94 2.66
CA THR A 325 13.53 -11.23 2.67
C THR A 325 14.26 -12.24 3.54
N ARG A 326 13.51 -13.12 4.16
CA ARG A 326 13.98 -14.40 4.69
C ARG A 326 13.12 -15.48 4.05
N ASP A 327 13.71 -16.35 3.26
CA ASP A 327 12.99 -17.34 2.46
C ASP A 327 11.87 -16.69 1.63
N VAL A 328 10.61 -17.08 1.85
CA VAL A 328 9.43 -16.52 1.20
C VAL A 328 8.86 -15.27 1.90
N PHE A 329 9.41 -14.89 3.06
CA PHE A 329 8.89 -13.82 3.89
C PHE A 329 9.57 -12.49 3.56
N LYS A 330 8.83 -11.63 2.88
CA LYS A 330 9.24 -10.24 2.66
C LYS A 330 8.93 -9.40 3.91
N LYS A 331 9.88 -8.57 4.33
CA LYS A 331 9.81 -7.80 5.58
C LYS A 331 9.75 -6.30 5.31
N ASP A 332 8.54 -5.76 5.23
CA ASP A 332 8.27 -4.33 5.15
C ASP A 332 7.73 -3.82 6.50
N TYR A 333 7.97 -2.54 6.83
CA TYR A 333 7.61 -1.96 8.12
C TYR A 333 6.10 -2.02 8.40
N GLU A 334 5.29 -1.48 7.48
CA GLU A 334 3.87 -1.26 7.76
C GLU A 334 3.10 -2.56 8.06
N PRO A 335 3.23 -3.64 7.27
CA PRO A 335 2.59 -4.92 7.60
C PRO A 335 3.09 -5.51 8.91
N TYR A 336 4.42 -5.48 9.13
CA TYR A 336 5.01 -6.03 10.35
C TYR A 336 4.79 -5.17 11.59
N GLN A 337 4.37 -3.92 11.45
CA GLN A 337 3.91 -3.08 12.54
C GLN A 337 2.46 -3.38 12.91
N THR A 338 1.57 -3.49 11.93
CA THR A 338 0.14 -3.67 12.18
C THR A 338 -0.21 -5.12 12.51
N LEU A 339 0.40 -6.09 11.83
CA LEU A 339 0.30 -7.53 12.15
C LEU A 339 1.43 -8.00 13.11
N GLY A 340 2.08 -7.07 13.75
CA GLY A 340 3.15 -7.22 14.73
C GLY A 340 2.78 -6.53 16.04
N PRO A 341 3.55 -5.51 16.47
CA PRO A 341 3.32 -4.79 17.73
C PRO A 341 1.89 -4.34 17.98
N LEU A 342 1.15 -3.90 16.95
CA LEU A 342 -0.25 -3.48 17.12
C LEU A 342 -1.14 -4.63 17.61
N CYS A 343 -0.87 -5.86 17.19
CA CYS A 343 -1.53 -7.09 17.66
C CYS A 343 -0.85 -7.73 18.88
N GLY A 344 0.17 -7.10 19.47
CA GLY A 344 0.96 -7.69 20.56
C GLY A 344 1.86 -8.84 20.12
N ILE A 345 2.52 -8.67 18.96
CA ILE A 345 3.45 -9.66 18.39
C ILE A 345 4.80 -8.97 18.16
N PHE A 346 5.85 -9.44 18.85
CA PHE A 346 7.20 -8.88 18.81
C PHE A 346 8.26 -9.95 18.48
N ASP A 347 7.84 -11.09 17.92
CA ASP A 347 8.71 -12.14 17.45
C ASP A 347 8.59 -12.36 15.95
N GLN A 348 9.72 -12.44 15.22
CA GLN A 348 9.72 -12.54 13.76
C GLN A 348 9.01 -13.81 13.26
N ARG A 349 9.17 -14.95 13.95
CA ARG A 349 8.54 -16.23 13.53
C ARG A 349 7.01 -16.13 13.59
N ALA A 350 6.51 -15.50 14.65
CA ALA A 350 5.08 -15.27 14.84
C ALA A 350 4.53 -14.27 13.80
N ALA A 351 5.24 -13.14 13.63
CA ALA A 351 4.84 -12.10 12.68
C ALA A 351 4.87 -12.58 11.23
N GLU A 352 5.87 -13.36 10.82
CA GLU A 352 5.99 -13.93 9.47
C GLU A 352 4.78 -14.77 9.10
N ARG A 353 4.35 -15.68 10.00
CA ARG A 353 3.20 -16.54 9.73
C ARG A 353 1.92 -15.75 9.54
N LEU A 354 1.67 -14.76 10.42
CA LEU A 354 0.48 -13.95 10.33
C LEU A 354 0.48 -13.04 9.09
N ASN A 355 1.62 -12.41 8.78
CA ASN A 355 1.78 -11.60 7.57
C ASN A 355 1.59 -12.44 6.31
N ARG A 356 2.21 -13.63 6.24
CA ARG A 356 2.08 -14.51 5.07
C ARG A 356 0.66 -14.98 4.85
N ALA A 357 -0.08 -15.30 5.92
CA ALA A 357 -1.50 -15.65 5.82
C ALA A 357 -2.35 -14.46 5.32
N GLY A 358 -2.11 -13.26 5.82
CA GLY A 358 -2.76 -12.04 5.34
C GLY A 358 -2.48 -11.75 3.86
N ASP A 359 -1.23 -11.90 3.43
CA ASP A 359 -0.80 -11.75 2.04
C ASP A 359 -1.41 -12.86 1.15
N ALA A 360 -1.38 -14.12 1.57
CA ALA A 360 -2.00 -15.22 0.83
C ALA A 360 -3.51 -14.99 0.66
N ALA A 361 -4.19 -14.57 1.73
CA ALA A 361 -5.59 -14.19 1.66
C ALA A 361 -5.86 -12.93 0.79
N GLY A 362 -4.84 -12.13 0.54
CA GLY A 362 -4.92 -10.93 -0.32
C GLY A 362 -5.56 -9.74 0.36
N PHE A 363 -5.31 -9.52 1.63
CA PHE A 363 -5.78 -8.34 2.36
C PHE A 363 -4.89 -7.11 2.15
N ASP A 364 -5.46 -5.92 2.34
CA ASP A 364 -4.72 -4.75 2.79
C ASP A 364 -4.15 -5.06 4.19
N ALA A 365 -2.86 -5.39 4.26
CA ALA A 365 -2.23 -5.86 5.49
C ALA A 365 -2.25 -4.81 6.61
N ILE A 366 -2.22 -3.50 6.28
CA ILE A 366 -2.33 -2.43 7.26
C ILE A 366 -3.73 -2.41 7.86
N SER A 367 -4.76 -2.45 7.00
CA SER A 367 -6.15 -2.48 7.45
C SER A 367 -6.48 -3.77 8.19
N LEU A 368 -5.97 -4.91 7.71
CA LEU A 368 -6.14 -6.20 8.41
C LEU A 368 -5.58 -6.12 9.82
N GLY A 369 -4.32 -5.69 9.98
CA GLY A 369 -3.70 -5.61 11.30
C GLY A 369 -4.45 -4.70 12.27
N GLY A 370 -4.94 -3.54 11.79
CA GLY A 370 -5.78 -2.67 12.60
C GLY A 370 -7.13 -3.28 12.98
N VAL A 371 -7.75 -4.04 12.06
CA VAL A 371 -8.99 -4.76 12.35
C VAL A 371 -8.75 -5.89 13.36
N LEU A 372 -7.68 -6.68 13.18
CA LEU A 372 -7.34 -7.75 14.13
C LEU A 372 -7.04 -7.18 15.53
N ALA A 373 -6.24 -6.12 15.60
CA ALA A 373 -5.91 -5.48 16.88
C ALA A 373 -7.16 -4.92 17.58
N TRP A 374 -8.08 -4.32 16.83
CA TRP A 374 -9.36 -3.89 17.35
C TRP A 374 -10.22 -5.04 17.89
N LEU A 375 -10.37 -6.13 17.12
CA LEU A 375 -11.12 -7.30 17.57
C LEU A 375 -10.48 -7.95 18.81
N MET A 376 -9.14 -8.01 18.86
CA MET A 376 -8.40 -8.46 20.03
C MET A 376 -8.67 -7.58 21.26
N GLU A 377 -8.74 -6.26 21.10
CA GLU A 377 -9.08 -5.38 22.22
C GLU A 377 -10.51 -5.59 22.70
N CYS A 378 -11.47 -5.79 21.78
CA CYS A 378 -12.85 -6.11 22.15
C CYS A 378 -12.96 -7.41 22.95
N LEU A 379 -12.06 -8.38 22.73
CA LEU A 379 -11.96 -9.59 23.54
C LEU A 379 -11.32 -9.32 24.93
N VAL A 380 -10.33 -8.42 25.00
CA VAL A 380 -9.67 -8.06 26.27
C VAL A 380 -10.62 -7.32 27.21
N ASP A 381 -11.43 -6.40 26.68
CA ASP A 381 -12.38 -5.61 27.47
C ASP A 381 -13.77 -6.27 27.61
N SER A 382 -13.92 -7.49 27.10
CA SER A 382 -15.16 -8.28 27.12
C SER A 382 -16.34 -7.60 26.42
N SER A 383 -16.08 -6.72 25.45
CA SER A 383 -17.11 -6.17 24.55
C SER A 383 -17.58 -7.19 23.54
N LEU A 384 -16.77 -8.22 23.27
CA LEU A 384 -17.07 -9.41 22.48
C LEU A 384 -16.52 -10.65 23.18
N ASP A 385 -17.22 -11.76 23.03
CA ASP A 385 -16.74 -13.07 23.42
C ASP A 385 -16.15 -13.83 22.23
N PRO A 386 -15.25 -14.82 22.43
CA PRO A 386 -14.73 -15.64 21.35
C PRO A 386 -15.81 -16.27 20.47
N GLU A 387 -16.93 -16.67 21.04
CA GLU A 387 -18.07 -17.25 20.32
C GLU A 387 -18.70 -16.25 19.34
N ASP A 388 -18.74 -14.95 19.67
CA ASP A 388 -19.24 -13.88 18.78
C ASP A 388 -18.43 -13.77 17.48
N LEU A 389 -17.19 -14.24 17.50
CA LEU A 389 -16.27 -14.22 16.36
C LEU A 389 -16.04 -15.62 15.76
N GLY A 390 -16.61 -16.68 16.38
CA GLY A 390 -16.40 -18.06 15.97
C GLY A 390 -14.95 -18.52 16.08
N ILE A 391 -14.28 -18.11 17.15
CA ILE A 391 -12.88 -18.42 17.50
C ILE A 391 -12.80 -19.06 18.89
N THR A 392 -11.60 -19.49 19.29
CA THR A 392 -11.41 -20.21 20.56
C THR A 392 -10.46 -19.52 21.53
N ARG A 393 -9.66 -18.55 21.06
CA ARG A 393 -8.61 -17.92 21.84
C ARG A 393 -8.99 -16.50 22.25
N THR A 394 -8.32 -16.02 23.31
CA THR A 394 -8.30 -14.62 23.72
C THR A 394 -6.86 -14.12 23.70
N PRO A 395 -6.62 -12.80 23.49
CA PRO A 395 -5.28 -12.28 23.40
C PRO A 395 -4.53 -12.29 24.74
N ARG A 396 -3.23 -12.40 24.68
CA ARG A 396 -2.32 -12.23 25.82
C ARG A 396 -1.68 -10.85 25.73
N TRP A 397 -2.28 -9.90 26.42
CA TRP A 397 -1.92 -8.48 26.33
C TRP A 397 -1.60 -7.83 27.68
N ASP A 398 -1.13 -8.62 28.66
CA ASP A 398 -0.63 -8.07 29.93
C ASP A 398 0.84 -7.61 29.76
N PRO A 399 1.11 -6.28 29.71
CA PRO A 399 2.47 -5.80 29.51
C PRO A 399 3.43 -6.08 30.67
N ALA A 400 2.91 -6.36 31.86
CA ALA A 400 3.72 -6.64 33.05
C ALA A 400 4.24 -8.10 33.06
N ALA A 401 3.48 -9.00 32.44
CA ALA A 401 3.80 -10.43 32.41
C ALA A 401 4.10 -10.92 30.98
N PHE A 402 4.28 -10.02 29.99
CA PHE A 402 4.41 -10.36 28.59
C PHE A 402 5.71 -11.10 28.28
N ARG A 403 5.59 -12.32 27.76
CA ARG A 403 6.69 -13.16 27.31
C ARG A 403 6.79 -13.04 25.78
N VAL A 404 7.87 -12.39 25.33
CA VAL A 404 8.01 -11.93 23.93
C VAL A 404 7.79 -13.04 22.91
N VAL A 405 8.35 -14.22 23.10
CA VAL A 405 8.24 -15.32 22.14
C VAL A 405 6.89 -16.05 22.26
N GLU A 406 6.55 -16.50 23.47
CA GLU A 406 5.38 -17.36 23.70
C GLU A 406 4.05 -16.60 23.50
N ASP A 407 3.98 -15.36 23.99
CA ASP A 407 2.74 -14.58 23.87
C ASP A 407 2.58 -13.99 22.46
N SER A 408 3.70 -13.66 21.78
CA SER A 408 3.67 -13.35 20.35
C SER A 408 3.16 -14.52 19.51
N ALA A 409 3.64 -15.74 19.79
CA ALA A 409 3.16 -16.94 19.09
C ALA A 409 1.68 -17.19 19.33
N HIS A 410 1.21 -17.04 20.57
CA HIS A 410 -0.21 -17.18 20.93
C HIS A 410 -1.09 -16.12 20.22
N ASN A 411 -0.67 -14.85 20.22
CA ASN A 411 -1.41 -13.78 19.58
C ASN A 411 -1.41 -13.93 18.05
N ALA A 412 -0.35 -14.48 17.45
CA ALA A 412 -0.34 -14.80 16.02
C ALA A 412 -1.33 -15.93 15.68
N GLU A 413 -1.43 -16.98 16.49
CA GLU A 413 -2.44 -18.03 16.30
C GLU A 413 -3.87 -17.48 16.40
N LEU A 414 -4.14 -16.60 17.36
CA LEU A 414 -5.41 -15.88 17.43
C LEU A 414 -5.64 -15.05 16.16
N GLY A 415 -4.63 -14.34 15.67
CA GLY A 415 -4.72 -13.59 14.41
C GLY A 415 -5.08 -14.47 13.21
N LEU A 416 -4.53 -15.69 13.14
CA LEU A 416 -4.87 -16.68 12.11
C LEU A 416 -6.32 -17.15 12.23
N GLU A 417 -6.83 -17.44 13.45
CA GLU A 417 -8.24 -17.77 13.66
C GLU A 417 -9.17 -16.63 13.21
N LEU A 418 -8.80 -15.38 13.50
CA LEU A 418 -9.57 -14.19 13.09
C LEU A 418 -9.57 -13.99 11.56
N ILE A 419 -8.45 -14.23 10.88
CA ILE A 419 -8.40 -14.22 9.41
C ILE A 419 -9.39 -15.22 8.83
N GLU A 420 -9.37 -16.47 9.32
CA GLU A 420 -10.31 -17.50 8.92
C GLU A 420 -11.78 -17.13 9.24
N ALA A 421 -12.01 -16.52 10.40
CA ALA A 421 -13.34 -16.06 10.79
C ALA A 421 -13.86 -14.96 9.84
N ILE A 422 -13.02 -14.01 9.44
CA ILE A 422 -13.36 -12.96 8.47
C ILE A 422 -13.66 -13.57 7.09
N LEU A 423 -12.80 -14.45 6.59
CA LEU A 423 -12.96 -15.04 5.26
C LEU A 423 -14.25 -15.88 5.15
N HIS A 424 -14.60 -16.61 6.21
CA HIS A 424 -15.74 -17.52 6.26
C HIS A 424 -16.95 -16.96 7.03
N ARG A 425 -16.92 -15.70 7.48
CA ARG A 425 -18.00 -15.01 8.21
C ARG A 425 -18.45 -15.77 9.46
N ARG A 426 -17.52 -16.42 10.16
CA ARG A 426 -17.82 -17.17 11.39
C ARG A 426 -18.36 -16.23 12.47
N GLY A 427 -19.20 -16.72 13.37
CA GLY A 427 -19.78 -15.92 14.47
C GLY A 427 -20.56 -14.69 14.02
N GLY A 428 -20.88 -14.56 12.73
CA GLY A 428 -21.52 -13.35 12.17
C GLY A 428 -20.55 -12.21 11.86
N LEU A 429 -19.24 -12.47 11.83
CA LEU A 429 -18.19 -11.51 11.45
C LEU A 429 -18.20 -11.26 9.93
N ASP A 430 -19.17 -10.48 9.47
CA ASP A 430 -19.32 -10.12 8.06
C ASP A 430 -18.73 -8.73 7.76
N LEU A 431 -17.53 -8.71 7.20
CA LEU A 431 -16.82 -7.50 6.78
C LEU A 431 -16.94 -7.19 5.28
N SER A 432 -17.93 -7.73 4.59
CA SER A 432 -18.15 -7.51 3.16
C SER A 432 -18.38 -6.03 2.80
N GLU A 433 -18.91 -5.24 3.72
CA GLU A 433 -19.09 -3.79 3.61
C GLU A 433 -18.24 -3.01 4.63
N GLY A 434 -17.18 -3.64 5.13
CA GLY A 434 -16.19 -3.08 6.03
C GLY A 434 -16.52 -3.17 7.53
N PRO A 435 -15.48 -3.08 8.39
CA PRO A 435 -15.60 -3.19 9.84
C PRO A 435 -16.46 -2.09 10.46
N ARG A 436 -16.41 -0.88 9.91
CA ARG A 436 -17.21 0.25 10.39
C ARG A 436 -18.72 0.00 10.29
N LYS A 437 -19.18 -0.60 9.18
CA LYS A 437 -20.59 -0.96 9.02
C LYS A 437 -20.99 -2.10 9.95
N TRP A 438 -20.12 -3.10 10.08
CA TRP A 438 -20.33 -4.23 10.99
C TRP A 438 -20.41 -3.78 12.45
N GLY A 439 -19.47 -2.97 12.95
CA GLY A 439 -19.49 -2.44 14.30
C GLY A 439 -20.73 -1.58 14.61
N ARG A 440 -21.16 -0.74 13.67
CA ARG A 440 -22.41 0.03 13.80
C ARG A 440 -23.66 -0.85 13.82
N ARG A 441 -23.66 -1.98 13.13
CA ARG A 441 -24.75 -2.95 13.20
C ARG A 441 -24.85 -3.54 14.59
N LEU A 442 -23.75 -4.05 15.14
CA LEU A 442 -23.73 -4.62 16.49
C LEU A 442 -24.09 -3.60 17.58
N HIS A 443 -23.68 -2.33 17.40
CA HIS A 443 -24.12 -1.27 18.31
C HIS A 443 -25.66 -1.13 18.34
N ARG A 444 -26.31 -1.14 17.18
CA ARG A 444 -27.79 -1.05 17.11
C ARG A 444 -28.49 -2.30 17.66
N GLU A 445 -27.92 -3.48 17.42
CA GLU A 445 -28.54 -4.75 17.78
C GLU A 445 -28.31 -5.13 19.24
N ARG A 446 -27.14 -4.79 19.80
CA ARG A 446 -26.70 -5.26 21.13
C ARG A 446 -26.27 -4.12 22.06
N GLY A 447 -26.23 -2.87 21.62
CA GLY A 447 -25.76 -1.74 22.42
C GLY A 447 -24.23 -1.65 22.58
N HIS A 448 -23.46 -2.50 21.91
CA HIS A 448 -22.00 -2.56 22.03
C HIS A 448 -21.33 -1.39 21.28
N ARG A 449 -20.54 -0.58 21.99
CA ARG A 449 -19.83 0.57 21.43
C ARG A 449 -18.47 0.17 20.83
N LEU A 450 -18.44 -0.86 20.01
CA LEU A 450 -17.21 -1.46 19.50
C LEU A 450 -16.29 -0.47 18.75
N LEU A 451 -16.88 0.51 18.05
CA LEU A 451 -16.08 1.49 17.30
C LEU A 451 -15.31 2.48 18.17
N ASP A 452 -15.59 2.57 19.46
CA ASP A 452 -14.88 3.47 20.37
C ASP A 452 -13.40 3.10 20.52
N THR A 453 -13.05 1.83 20.34
CA THR A 453 -11.67 1.34 20.36
C THR A 453 -11.08 1.07 18.98
N PHE A 454 -11.84 1.26 17.91
CA PHE A 454 -11.35 1.01 16.55
C PHE A 454 -10.51 2.20 16.03
N LEU A 455 -9.20 2.00 15.93
CA LEU A 455 -8.28 2.97 15.34
C LEU A 455 -8.52 3.10 13.84
N HIS A 456 -9.30 4.09 13.42
CA HIS A 456 -9.58 4.32 12.01
C HIS A 456 -9.89 5.77 11.71
N THR A 457 -9.63 6.16 10.48
CA THR A 457 -10.14 7.41 9.92
C THR A 457 -11.45 7.12 9.21
N ALA A 458 -12.49 7.86 9.56
CA ALA A 458 -13.80 7.79 8.95
C ALA A 458 -13.91 8.77 7.77
N HIS A 459 -14.54 8.33 6.66
CA HIS A 459 -14.80 9.15 5.49
C HIS A 459 -16.28 9.08 5.10
N GLY A 460 -16.97 10.20 5.21
CA GLY A 460 -18.41 10.27 4.99
C GLY A 460 -19.19 9.24 5.82
N ARG A 461 -20.27 8.72 5.26
CA ARG A 461 -21.14 7.77 5.98
C ARG A 461 -20.59 6.36 6.10
N ARG A 462 -19.77 5.91 5.14
CA ARG A 462 -19.39 4.49 4.99
C ARG A 462 -17.89 4.26 4.88
N GLY A 463 -17.13 5.26 4.42
CA GLY A 463 -15.70 5.10 4.17
C GLY A 463 -14.91 4.96 5.46
N TRP A 464 -13.87 4.16 5.42
CA TRP A 464 -12.99 3.88 6.54
C TRP A 464 -11.59 3.53 6.06
N MET A 465 -10.60 3.72 6.91
CA MET A 465 -9.24 3.28 6.68
C MET A 465 -8.44 3.27 7.98
N VAL A 466 -7.69 2.22 8.23
CA VAL A 466 -6.72 2.19 9.32
C VAL A 466 -5.54 3.09 8.94
N PRO A 467 -5.10 4.01 9.80
CA PRO A 467 -3.94 4.87 9.54
C PRO A 467 -2.63 4.08 9.52
N ASN A 468 -1.61 4.58 8.81
CA ASN A 468 -0.25 4.05 8.92
C ASN A 468 0.26 4.24 10.34
N GLN A 469 1.09 3.32 10.79
CA GLN A 469 1.51 3.25 12.18
C GLN A 469 2.79 4.05 12.45
N TYR A 470 2.88 5.25 11.86
CA TYR A 470 3.91 6.22 12.20
C TYR A 470 3.34 7.19 13.24
N TRP A 471 3.92 7.18 14.42
CA TRP A 471 3.49 8.09 15.46
C TRP A 471 4.04 9.50 15.23
N THR A 472 3.20 10.40 14.81
CA THR A 472 3.47 11.83 14.74
C THR A 472 2.18 12.61 15.02
N PRO A 473 2.25 13.90 15.38
CA PRO A 473 1.05 14.74 15.49
C PRO A 473 0.23 14.77 14.21
N GLY A 474 0.88 14.70 13.06
CA GLY A 474 0.22 14.62 11.76
C GLY A 474 -0.61 13.35 11.56
N VAL A 475 -0.28 12.23 12.22
CA VAL A 475 -1.11 11.01 12.22
C VAL A 475 -2.51 11.30 12.74
N LEU A 476 -2.61 12.30 13.60
CA LEU A 476 -3.84 12.68 14.27
C LEU A 476 -4.69 13.65 13.44
N ALA A 477 -4.18 14.15 12.32
CA ALA A 477 -4.92 15.02 11.41
C ALA A 477 -5.43 14.22 10.21
N PRO A 478 -6.70 13.78 10.19
CA PRO A 478 -7.26 13.04 9.08
C PRO A 478 -7.32 13.92 7.83
N MET A 479 -6.77 13.41 6.73
CA MET A 479 -6.71 14.12 5.46
C MET A 479 -7.40 13.31 4.34
N PRO A 480 -8.31 13.93 3.59
CA PRO A 480 -9.05 13.24 2.52
C PRO A 480 -8.23 13.06 1.24
N ILE A 481 -6.91 13.00 1.35
CA ILE A 481 -6.01 13.07 0.22
C ILE A 481 -5.47 11.69 -0.12
N MET A 482 -5.69 11.24 -1.36
CA MET A 482 -5.29 9.90 -1.84
C MET A 482 -5.81 8.75 -0.97
N GLY A 483 -6.93 8.95 -0.26
CA GLY A 483 -7.37 8.02 0.76
C GLY A 483 -6.39 7.86 1.92
N LYS A 484 -5.34 8.63 1.99
CA LYS A 484 -4.45 8.71 3.15
C LYS A 484 -5.04 9.67 4.18
N TYR A 485 -4.78 9.37 5.42
CA TYR A 485 -5.36 10.08 6.55
C TYR A 485 -4.61 11.38 6.87
N TYR A 486 -3.31 11.50 6.49
CA TYR A 486 -2.52 12.73 6.62
C TYR A 486 -1.25 12.66 5.78
N MET A 487 -0.60 13.79 5.58
CA MET A 487 0.60 13.93 4.76
C MET A 487 1.79 14.58 5.51
N PHE A 488 1.56 15.11 6.70
CA PHE A 488 2.60 15.72 7.53
C PHE A 488 3.23 14.69 8.46
N TYR A 489 4.54 14.50 8.37
CA TYR A 489 5.31 13.53 9.15
C TYR A 489 6.19 14.19 10.24
N GLY A 490 6.09 15.49 10.43
CA GLY A 490 6.86 16.22 11.46
C GLY A 490 6.51 15.81 12.87
N PRO A 491 7.44 15.94 13.82
CA PRO A 491 7.24 15.56 15.22
C PRO A 491 6.43 16.60 16.03
N ASP A 492 6.24 17.81 15.48
CA ASP A 492 5.69 18.94 16.21
C ASP A 492 4.22 19.17 15.90
N PHE A 493 3.45 19.60 16.90
CA PHE A 493 2.15 20.19 16.67
C PHE A 493 2.35 21.59 16.09
N VAL A 494 1.71 21.81 14.95
CA VAL A 494 1.66 23.12 14.30
C VAL A 494 0.23 23.65 14.34
N PRO A 495 0.01 24.98 14.33
CA PRO A 495 -1.34 25.54 14.28
C PRO A 495 -2.17 24.95 13.15
N PRO A 496 -3.50 24.75 13.30
CA PRO A 496 -4.35 24.07 12.32
C PRO A 496 -4.24 24.63 10.89
N ARG A 497 -4.10 25.94 10.74
CA ARG A 497 -3.93 26.59 9.44
C ARG A 497 -2.59 26.23 8.79
N GLN A 498 -1.53 26.14 9.59
CA GLN A 498 -0.20 25.73 9.11
C GLN A 498 -0.20 24.25 8.76
N LEU A 499 -0.81 23.38 9.57
CA LEU A 499 -0.97 21.96 9.29
C LEU A 499 -1.72 21.74 7.97
N GLY A 500 -2.80 22.47 7.74
CA GLY A 500 -3.55 22.43 6.49
C GLY A 500 -2.70 22.79 5.26
N ARG A 501 -1.84 23.81 5.36
CA ARG A 501 -0.89 24.17 4.29
C ARG A 501 0.14 23.09 4.04
N LEU A 502 0.83 22.63 5.09
CA LEU A 502 1.84 21.57 5.00
C LEU A 502 1.27 20.29 4.35
N ASN A 503 0.03 19.94 4.72
CA ASN A 503 -0.65 18.81 4.14
C ASN A 503 -1.02 19.03 2.67
N ALA A 504 -1.50 20.21 2.29
CA ALA A 504 -1.84 20.54 0.91
C ALA A 504 -0.59 20.54 0.01
N ASP A 505 0.49 21.15 0.47
CA ASP A 505 1.77 21.18 -0.25
C ASP A 505 2.34 19.77 -0.39
N ARG A 506 2.34 19.00 0.67
CA ARG A 506 2.79 17.60 0.66
C ARG A 506 1.98 16.74 -0.31
N PHE A 507 0.67 16.96 -0.37
CA PHE A 507 -0.20 16.25 -1.30
C PHE A 507 0.18 16.49 -2.75
N VAL A 508 0.41 17.74 -3.13
CA VAL A 508 0.85 18.09 -4.49
C VAL A 508 2.15 17.38 -4.82
N GLN A 509 3.12 17.34 -3.90
CA GLN A 509 4.40 16.64 -4.10
C GLN A 509 4.21 15.12 -4.29
N GLU A 510 3.35 14.49 -3.51
CA GLU A 510 3.06 13.05 -3.67
C GLU A 510 2.35 12.76 -5.00
N LEU A 511 1.39 13.61 -5.41
CA LEU A 511 0.72 13.47 -6.71
C LEU A 511 1.67 13.65 -7.88
N LEU A 512 2.59 14.60 -7.78
CA LEU A 512 3.61 14.86 -8.79
C LEU A 512 4.44 13.60 -9.07
N MET A 513 4.82 12.87 -8.04
CA MET A 513 5.56 11.61 -8.18
C MET A 513 4.66 10.47 -8.68
N ASP A 514 3.50 10.27 -8.06
CA ASP A 514 2.60 9.17 -8.41
C ASP A 514 2.08 9.30 -9.86
N ASN A 515 1.83 10.53 -10.33
CA ASN A 515 1.35 10.76 -11.70
C ASN A 515 2.40 10.43 -12.79
N LEU A 516 3.67 10.42 -12.43
CA LEU A 516 4.76 9.98 -13.32
C LEU A 516 5.26 8.56 -12.99
N GLY A 517 4.56 7.84 -12.10
CA GLY A 517 4.92 6.48 -11.73
C GLY A 517 6.25 6.35 -11.00
N ILE A 518 6.70 7.42 -10.31
CA ILE A 518 7.99 7.46 -9.62
C ILE A 518 7.86 6.90 -8.20
N CYS A 519 8.77 6.03 -7.83
CA CYS A 519 8.84 5.47 -6.50
C CYS A 519 9.25 6.53 -5.46
N ARG A 520 8.48 6.65 -4.39
CA ARG A 520 8.71 7.64 -3.32
C ARG A 520 10.04 7.48 -2.57
N PHE A 521 10.73 6.36 -2.75
CA PHE A 521 12.08 6.19 -2.19
C PHE A 521 13.13 7.05 -2.89
N HIS A 522 12.82 7.54 -4.08
CA HIS A 522 13.65 8.45 -4.88
C HIS A 522 13.35 9.94 -4.64
N ARG A 523 12.48 10.27 -3.66
CA ARG A 523 12.06 11.67 -3.38
C ARG A 523 13.20 12.65 -3.13
N GLY A 524 14.37 12.19 -2.68
CA GLY A 524 15.55 13.03 -2.43
C GLY A 524 16.12 13.74 -3.67
N TRP A 525 15.60 13.42 -4.86
CA TRP A 525 15.83 14.18 -6.08
C TRP A 525 14.54 14.39 -6.88
N ALA A 526 13.61 13.44 -6.86
CA ALA A 526 12.46 13.41 -7.76
C ALA A 526 11.52 14.60 -7.56
N GLU A 527 11.26 15.01 -6.32
CA GLU A 527 10.34 16.12 -6.01
C GLU A 527 10.78 17.44 -6.67
N GLU A 528 12.09 17.69 -6.73
CA GLU A 528 12.64 18.91 -7.34
C GLU A 528 12.87 18.78 -8.84
N MET A 529 13.30 17.60 -9.30
CA MET A 529 13.74 17.42 -10.68
C MET A 529 12.61 17.07 -11.66
N LEU A 530 11.54 16.42 -11.22
CA LEU A 530 10.51 15.95 -12.14
C LEU A 530 9.85 17.08 -12.95
N PRO A 531 9.50 18.24 -12.38
CA PRO A 531 8.97 19.35 -13.20
C PRO A 531 9.98 19.86 -14.23
N GLU A 532 11.27 19.93 -13.86
CA GLU A 532 12.35 20.36 -14.77
C GLU A 532 12.55 19.35 -15.91
N ILE A 533 12.50 18.06 -15.58
CA ILE A 533 12.62 16.98 -16.58
C ILE A 533 11.44 17.02 -17.55
N VAL A 534 10.20 17.18 -17.04
CA VAL A 534 9.00 17.35 -17.91
C VAL A 534 9.16 18.59 -18.80
N GLY A 535 9.66 19.70 -18.26
CA GLY A 535 9.96 20.90 -19.01
C GLY A 535 11.00 20.67 -20.11
N SER A 536 12.09 19.99 -19.80
CA SER A 536 13.18 19.72 -20.74
C SER A 536 12.78 18.74 -21.85
N VAL A 537 11.98 17.71 -21.50
CA VAL A 537 11.60 16.63 -22.44
C VAL A 537 10.37 16.98 -23.28
N TYR A 538 9.37 17.62 -22.68
CA TYR A 538 8.08 17.93 -23.32
C TYR A 538 7.83 19.41 -23.56
N GLY A 539 8.60 20.33 -22.96
CA GLY A 539 8.32 21.77 -22.99
C GLY A 539 7.12 22.21 -22.15
N LEU A 540 6.64 21.37 -21.20
CA LEU A 540 5.34 21.50 -20.53
C LEU A 540 5.45 21.57 -19.00
N LYS A 541 6.49 22.23 -18.46
CA LYS A 541 6.71 22.33 -17.01
C LYS A 541 5.54 22.98 -16.27
N ASP A 542 5.13 24.15 -16.73
CA ASP A 542 4.10 24.94 -16.05
C ASP A 542 2.72 24.28 -16.19
N GLU A 543 2.44 23.70 -17.35
CA GLU A 543 1.22 22.90 -17.60
C GLU A 543 1.16 21.70 -16.68
N TYR A 544 2.29 21.01 -16.47
CA TYR A 544 2.37 19.87 -15.56
C TYR A 544 2.08 20.28 -14.11
N LEU A 545 2.74 21.29 -13.60
CA LEU A 545 2.51 21.80 -12.25
C LEU A 545 1.05 22.23 -12.06
N LYS A 546 0.48 22.91 -13.03
CA LYS A 546 -0.94 23.30 -13.03
C LYS A 546 -1.87 22.11 -13.05
N ALA A 547 -1.60 21.10 -13.88
CA ALA A 547 -2.40 19.88 -13.96
C ALA A 547 -2.43 19.13 -12.61
N ILE A 548 -1.28 19.04 -11.93
CA ILE A 548 -1.19 18.40 -10.61
C ILE A 548 -1.98 19.20 -9.56
N ALA A 549 -1.84 20.52 -9.51
CA ALA A 549 -2.59 21.37 -8.58
C ALA A 549 -4.12 21.28 -8.81
N VAL A 550 -4.56 21.28 -10.07
CA VAL A 550 -5.97 21.08 -10.43
C VAL A 550 -6.45 19.68 -10.03
N THR A 551 -5.64 18.66 -10.25
CA THR A 551 -5.96 17.28 -9.86
C THR A 551 -6.11 17.15 -8.34
N ALA A 552 -5.21 17.75 -7.57
CA ALA A 552 -5.30 17.82 -6.11
C ALA A 552 -6.62 18.47 -5.65
N SER A 553 -6.95 19.62 -6.21
CA SER A 553 -8.19 20.33 -5.92
C SER A 553 -9.44 19.49 -6.28
N ARG A 554 -9.44 18.82 -7.43
CA ARG A 554 -10.55 17.96 -7.88
C ARG A 554 -10.74 16.75 -6.96
N ILE A 555 -9.65 16.11 -6.50
CA ILE A 555 -9.73 15.00 -5.55
C ILE A 555 -10.35 15.49 -4.24
N ASN A 556 -9.85 16.60 -3.70
CA ASN A 556 -10.34 17.16 -2.44
C ASN A 556 -11.82 17.59 -2.53
N SER A 557 -12.24 18.20 -3.62
CA SER A 557 -13.63 18.66 -3.79
C SER A 557 -14.64 17.50 -3.90
N ARG A 558 -14.18 16.30 -4.23
CA ARG A 558 -15.02 15.09 -4.35
C ARG A 558 -15.04 14.23 -3.11
N ASN A 559 -14.10 14.42 -2.23
CA ASN A 559 -14.06 13.69 -0.98
C ASN A 559 -15.11 14.22 -0.01
N ALA A 560 -15.81 13.31 0.65
CA ALA A 560 -16.69 13.64 1.76
C ALA A 560 -15.86 14.07 2.98
N SER A 561 -16.53 14.55 4.02
CA SER A 561 -15.87 14.90 5.28
C SER A 561 -15.10 13.72 5.86
N VAL A 562 -13.86 13.98 6.26
CA VAL A 562 -13.00 13.05 7.00
C VAL A 562 -13.05 13.45 8.47
N PHE A 563 -13.19 12.47 9.36
CA PHE A 563 -13.30 12.72 10.80
C PHE A 563 -12.86 11.49 11.60
N TRP A 564 -12.71 11.69 12.90
CA TRP A 564 -12.42 10.67 13.87
C TRP A 564 -13.72 10.24 14.51
N GLU A 565 -13.99 8.96 14.50
CA GLU A 565 -15.24 8.39 15.03
C GLU A 565 -15.00 7.69 16.36
N SER A 566 -13.78 7.19 16.62
CA SER A 566 -13.47 6.43 17.82
C SER A 566 -13.00 7.32 18.96
N GLU A 567 -13.36 6.97 20.18
CA GLU A 567 -12.83 7.60 21.39
C GLU A 567 -11.32 7.37 21.53
N ARG A 568 -10.81 6.23 21.07
CA ARG A 568 -9.39 5.90 21.05
C ARG A 568 -8.56 6.93 20.27
N ASP A 569 -9.04 7.37 19.13
CA ASP A 569 -8.38 8.39 18.32
C ASP A 569 -8.32 9.73 19.08
N LEU A 570 -9.39 10.10 19.79
CA LEU A 570 -9.43 11.31 20.63
C LEU A 570 -8.51 11.21 21.84
N ASP A 571 -8.47 10.04 22.50
CA ASP A 571 -7.55 9.77 23.61
C ASP A 571 -6.08 9.91 23.20
N PHE A 572 -5.75 9.55 21.96
CA PHE A 572 -4.41 9.76 21.43
C PHE A 572 -4.03 11.22 21.39
N VAL A 573 -4.90 12.07 20.85
CA VAL A 573 -4.69 13.51 20.78
C VAL A 573 -4.55 14.07 22.20
N ALA A 574 -5.50 13.77 23.08
CA ALA A 574 -5.52 14.26 24.45
C ALA A 574 -4.26 13.83 25.23
N SER A 575 -3.89 12.56 25.15
CA SER A 575 -2.70 12.02 25.84
C SER A 575 -1.40 12.62 25.33
N TYR A 576 -1.30 12.88 24.03
CA TYR A 576 -0.12 13.53 23.46
C TYR A 576 -0.02 15.00 23.89
N LEU A 577 -1.11 15.74 23.82
CA LEU A 577 -1.16 17.15 24.26
C LEU A 577 -0.86 17.32 25.74
N ALA A 578 -1.43 16.47 26.59
CA ALA A 578 -1.16 16.51 28.04
C ALA A 578 0.33 16.34 28.35
N ARG A 579 0.99 15.36 27.70
CA ARG A 579 2.44 15.14 27.90
C ARG A 579 3.31 16.27 27.41
N ARG A 580 2.92 16.93 26.32
CA ARG A 580 3.66 18.06 25.78
C ARG A 580 3.58 19.28 26.69
N ARG A 581 2.44 19.52 27.32
CA ARG A 581 2.28 20.57 28.36
C ARG A 581 3.25 20.36 29.52
N ASP A 582 3.41 19.13 29.97
CA ASP A 582 4.32 18.81 31.07
C ASP A 582 5.79 19.08 30.74
N VAL A 583 6.17 18.88 29.49
CA VAL A 583 7.56 19.09 29.00
C VAL A 583 7.85 20.56 28.68
N GLU A 584 6.91 21.27 28.04
CA GLU A 584 7.14 22.62 27.53
C GLU A 584 6.71 23.73 28.52
N LYS A 585 6.04 23.39 29.61
CA LYS A 585 5.45 24.35 30.56
C LYS A 585 4.61 25.45 29.89
N ASP A 586 3.99 25.11 28.76
CA ASP A 586 3.13 26.05 28.05
C ASP A 586 1.71 25.98 28.66
N PRO A 587 1.19 27.08 29.21
CA PRO A 587 -0.06 27.06 29.93
C PRO A 587 -1.31 26.99 29.06
N ASP A 588 -1.19 27.17 27.70
CA ASP A 588 -2.36 27.26 26.86
C ASP A 588 -2.08 26.75 25.41
N PRO A 589 -2.48 25.55 25.03
CA PRO A 589 -2.53 25.18 23.62
C PRO A 589 -3.85 25.67 23.03
N GLU A 590 -3.78 26.66 22.16
CA GLU A 590 -4.88 26.98 21.24
C GLU A 590 -5.28 25.79 20.36
#